data_68cfaee73fd0b36681c2e366527461c9
#
_entry.id   68cfaee73fd0b36681c2e366527461c9
#
_cell.length_a   1.000
_cell.length_b   1.000
_cell.length_c   1.000
_cell.angle_alpha   90.00
_cell.angle_beta   90.00
_cell.angle_gamma   90.00
#
_symmetry.space_group_name_H-M   'P 1'
#
loop_
_entity.id
_entity.type
_entity.pdbx_description
1 polymer ?
#
loop_
_entity_poly.entity_id
_entity_poly.type
_entity_poly.pdbx_seq_one_letter_code
_entity_poly.pdbx_strand_id
1 'polypeptide(L)'
;MAIEDFFNQNTIVDLSFFNFRNSVTAAYFANEKLEVQKVNDNFRSFFPILGNVTNVYFPDVLEQLGVSGEQIDEFVLKIEKEGRVLIPEVQIDIDGEVRVYSLLSTRTADAVFPYLNGVQGQFVDRTQEWHLKRDKESLLEEQLKNQELIASKTRELERLANRLAQYLSPQIYETIFSGKESGEETYTRKNLTVFFSDIVQFTDMSDSLEPEKLAKVINSYLSEMTQIALDCGGTIDKFIGDAILIFFGDPETQGEREDALACIDMATRMQTRIKEMQGYWKKNGVSDGFKVRMGITSGYCTVGNFGSNQRMDYTVLGKPV
;
A
#
# COMPACT_ATOMS: atom_id res chain seq x y z
N MET A 1 -38.99 -17.94 -50.85
CA MET A 1 -37.94 -17.16 -51.58
C MET A 1 -36.70 -18.02 -51.51
N ALA A 2 -36.28 -18.58 -52.66
CA ALA A 2 -35.08 -19.40 -52.69
C ALA A 2 -33.85 -18.53 -52.42
N ILE A 3 -32.80 -19.10 -51.83
CA ILE A 3 -31.53 -18.38 -51.56
C ILE A 3 -30.97 -17.74 -52.83
N GLU A 4 -31.21 -18.36 -54.02
CA GLU A 4 -30.80 -17.90 -55.32
C GLU A 4 -31.48 -16.57 -55.74
N ASP A 5 -32.74 -16.34 -55.34
CA ASP A 5 -33.47 -15.09 -55.61
C ASP A 5 -32.94 -13.90 -54.81
N PHE A 6 -32.30 -14.19 -53.67
CA PHE A 6 -31.71 -13.16 -52.81
C PHE A 6 -30.38 -12.59 -53.34
N PHE A 7 -29.70 -13.35 -54.20
CA PHE A 7 -28.41 -12.98 -54.79
C PHE A 7 -28.49 -12.50 -56.24
N ASN A 8 -29.66 -12.02 -56.68
CA ASN A 8 -29.67 -11.33 -57.96
C ASN A 8 -28.95 -9.96 -57.87
N GLN A 9 -28.39 -9.49 -58.96
CA GLN A 9 -27.53 -8.34 -59.03
C GLN A 9 -28.17 -7.05 -58.44
N ASN A 10 -29.44 -6.83 -58.66
CA ASN A 10 -30.18 -5.68 -58.19
C ASN A 10 -30.37 -5.74 -56.66
N THR A 11 -30.71 -6.91 -56.11
CA THR A 11 -30.90 -7.11 -54.67
C THR A 11 -29.59 -6.92 -53.90
N ILE A 12 -28.48 -7.36 -54.46
CA ILE A 12 -27.14 -7.16 -53.84
C ILE A 12 -26.79 -5.68 -53.80
N VAL A 13 -27.04 -4.95 -54.88
CA VAL A 13 -26.76 -3.51 -54.93
C VAL A 13 -27.65 -2.75 -53.94
N ASP A 14 -28.93 -3.07 -53.88
CA ASP A 14 -29.87 -2.45 -52.97
C ASP A 14 -29.49 -2.72 -51.52
N LEU A 15 -29.11 -3.96 -51.16
CA LEU A 15 -28.67 -4.34 -49.82
C LEU A 15 -27.36 -3.65 -49.42
N SER A 16 -26.41 -3.57 -50.35
CA SER A 16 -25.13 -2.88 -50.11
C SER A 16 -25.34 -1.38 -49.89
N PHE A 17 -26.21 -0.77 -50.68
CA PHE A 17 -26.59 0.65 -50.55
C PHE A 17 -27.33 0.89 -49.23
N PHE A 18 -28.25 -0.01 -48.84
CA PHE A 18 -28.98 0.04 -47.57
C PHE A 18 -28.01 -0.04 -46.41
N ASN A 19 -27.08 -1.00 -46.40
CA ASN A 19 -26.06 -1.18 -45.33
C ASN A 19 -25.15 0.04 -45.21
N PHE A 20 -24.68 0.59 -46.32
CA PHE A 20 -23.88 1.81 -46.34
C PHE A 20 -24.63 2.99 -45.74
N ARG A 21 -25.88 3.23 -46.20
CA ARG A 21 -26.70 4.35 -45.73
C ARG A 21 -27.05 4.24 -44.25
N ASN A 22 -27.37 3.03 -43.76
CA ASN A 22 -27.85 2.79 -42.39
C ASN A 22 -26.74 2.34 -41.42
N SER A 23 -25.46 2.39 -41.86
CA SER A 23 -24.34 2.09 -40.96
C SER A 23 -24.33 3.06 -39.79
N VAL A 24 -24.10 2.54 -38.56
CA VAL A 24 -23.94 3.35 -37.33
C VAL A 24 -22.62 4.13 -37.32
N THR A 25 -21.70 3.81 -38.22
CA THR A 25 -20.41 4.47 -38.38
C THR A 25 -20.49 5.56 -39.45
N ALA A 26 -19.59 6.53 -39.41
CA ALA A 26 -19.43 7.49 -40.49
C ALA A 26 -18.70 6.83 -41.66
N ALA A 27 -19.43 6.50 -42.74
CA ALA A 27 -18.89 5.77 -43.88
C ALA A 27 -18.71 6.64 -45.11
N TYR A 28 -17.64 6.37 -45.84
CA TYR A 28 -17.36 7.02 -47.12
C TYR A 28 -16.95 6.00 -48.19
N PHE A 29 -17.13 6.42 -49.46
CA PHE A 29 -16.58 5.75 -50.64
C PHE A 29 -15.87 6.78 -51.50
N ALA A 30 -14.61 6.49 -51.86
CA ALA A 30 -13.80 7.28 -52.77
C ALA A 30 -13.40 6.43 -53.98
N ASN A 31 -13.19 7.07 -55.14
CA ASN A 31 -12.74 6.41 -56.36
C ASN A 31 -11.24 5.97 -56.21
N GLU A 32 -10.70 5.38 -57.31
CA GLU A 32 -9.31 4.94 -57.37
C GLU A 32 -8.28 6.07 -57.15
N LYS A 33 -8.66 7.33 -57.38
CA LYS A 33 -7.84 8.52 -57.14
C LYS A 33 -8.03 9.10 -55.73
N LEU A 34 -8.73 8.41 -54.87
CA LEU A 34 -9.08 8.85 -53.50
C LEU A 34 -10.00 10.09 -53.48
N GLU A 35 -10.75 10.38 -54.58
CA GLU A 35 -11.76 11.43 -54.57
C GLU A 35 -13.08 10.87 -54.02
N VAL A 36 -13.62 11.53 -52.96
CA VAL A 36 -14.84 11.09 -52.28
C VAL A 36 -16.03 11.14 -53.24
N GLN A 37 -16.67 10.02 -53.45
CA GLN A 37 -17.84 9.90 -54.31
C GLN A 37 -19.14 9.92 -53.52
N LYS A 38 -19.15 9.29 -52.36
CA LYS A 38 -20.33 9.21 -51.50
C LYS A 38 -19.93 9.15 -50.00
N VAL A 39 -20.79 9.73 -49.17
CA VAL A 39 -20.78 9.60 -47.71
C VAL A 39 -22.18 9.24 -47.24
N ASN A 40 -22.27 8.56 -46.12
CA ASN A 40 -23.56 8.27 -45.46
C ASN A 40 -24.03 9.44 -44.58
N ASP A 41 -25.24 9.33 -44.04
CA ASP A 41 -25.82 10.38 -43.21
C ASP A 41 -25.04 10.57 -41.90
N ASN A 42 -24.50 9.48 -41.32
CA ASN A 42 -23.67 9.57 -40.12
C ASN A 42 -22.34 10.26 -40.37
N PHE A 43 -21.74 10.18 -41.55
CA PHE A 43 -20.54 10.93 -41.86
C PHE A 43 -20.78 12.45 -41.72
N ARG A 44 -21.93 12.93 -42.17
CA ARG A 44 -22.30 14.34 -42.02
C ARG A 44 -22.64 14.71 -40.59
N SER A 45 -23.24 13.79 -39.86
CA SER A 45 -23.57 13.98 -38.45
C SER A 45 -22.33 14.00 -37.54
N PHE A 46 -21.34 13.15 -37.83
CA PHE A 46 -20.09 13.07 -37.08
C PHE A 46 -19.19 14.28 -37.36
N PHE A 47 -19.21 14.77 -38.59
CA PHE A 47 -18.33 15.83 -39.05
C PHE A 47 -19.12 17.02 -39.63
N PRO A 48 -19.91 17.73 -38.83
CA PRO A 48 -20.74 18.84 -39.29
C PRO A 48 -19.92 20.02 -39.83
N ILE A 49 -18.64 20.11 -39.41
CA ILE A 49 -17.70 21.15 -39.88
C ILE A 49 -17.32 20.95 -41.39
N LEU A 50 -17.47 19.74 -41.92
CA LEU A 50 -17.23 19.47 -43.30
C LEU A 50 -18.46 19.86 -44.11
N GLY A 51 -18.29 20.67 -45.14
CA GLY A 51 -19.33 20.98 -46.11
C GLY A 51 -19.59 19.81 -47.07
N ASN A 52 -19.86 20.12 -48.37
CA ASN A 52 -19.98 19.10 -49.39
C ASN A 52 -18.59 18.56 -49.77
N VAL A 53 -18.31 17.32 -49.38
CA VAL A 53 -17.02 16.64 -49.65
C VAL A 53 -17.02 15.82 -50.96
N THR A 54 -18.09 15.88 -51.78
CA THR A 54 -18.17 15.15 -53.04
C THR A 54 -17.12 15.66 -54.03
N ASN A 55 -16.36 14.75 -54.63
CA ASN A 55 -15.19 14.97 -55.50
C ASN A 55 -14.00 15.67 -54.84
N VAL A 56 -13.98 15.76 -53.50
CA VAL A 56 -12.81 16.24 -52.74
C VAL A 56 -11.84 15.09 -52.53
N TYR A 57 -10.54 15.36 -52.63
CA TYR A 57 -9.50 14.37 -52.32
C TYR A 57 -9.55 13.99 -50.82
N PHE A 58 -9.64 12.71 -50.50
CA PHE A 58 -9.92 12.26 -49.15
C PHE A 58 -8.82 12.66 -48.12
N PRO A 59 -7.52 12.64 -48.46
CA PRO A 59 -6.49 13.22 -47.60
C PRO A 59 -6.75 14.69 -47.21
N ASP A 60 -7.26 15.52 -48.12
CA ASP A 60 -7.61 16.92 -47.80
C ASP A 60 -8.82 16.98 -46.84
N VAL A 61 -9.72 16.01 -46.92
CA VAL A 61 -10.81 15.87 -45.93
C VAL A 61 -10.26 15.51 -44.57
N LEU A 62 -9.24 14.65 -44.46
CA LEU A 62 -8.58 14.32 -43.23
C LEU A 62 -7.83 15.53 -42.63
N GLU A 63 -7.18 16.33 -43.49
CA GLU A 63 -6.52 17.57 -43.07
C GLU A 63 -7.52 18.58 -42.49
N GLN A 64 -8.67 18.76 -43.15
CA GLN A 64 -9.77 19.63 -42.63
C GLN A 64 -10.31 19.14 -41.28
N LEU A 65 -10.27 17.86 -41.01
CA LEU A 65 -10.62 17.26 -39.71
C LEU A 65 -9.51 17.40 -38.68
N GLY A 66 -8.36 17.99 -39.01
CA GLY A 66 -7.24 18.18 -38.08
C GLY A 66 -6.37 16.94 -37.90
N VAL A 67 -6.48 15.95 -38.80
CA VAL A 67 -5.59 14.77 -38.78
C VAL A 67 -4.16 15.20 -39.10
N SER A 68 -3.18 14.68 -38.35
CA SER A 68 -1.80 15.07 -38.60
C SER A 68 -1.28 14.63 -39.95
N GLY A 69 -0.38 15.43 -40.56
CA GLY A 69 0.25 15.10 -41.83
C GLY A 69 0.90 13.73 -41.85
N GLU A 70 1.53 13.32 -40.77
CA GLU A 70 2.14 11.99 -40.61
C GLU A 70 1.10 10.85 -40.76
N GLN A 71 -0.06 11.00 -40.11
CA GLN A 71 -1.15 10.02 -40.23
C GLN A 71 -1.77 10.00 -41.64
N ILE A 72 -1.83 11.16 -42.29
CA ILE A 72 -2.32 11.26 -43.66
C ILE A 72 -1.36 10.57 -44.63
N ASP A 73 -0.06 10.80 -44.50
CA ASP A 73 0.96 10.13 -45.31
C ASP A 73 0.93 8.61 -45.09
N GLU A 74 0.79 8.17 -43.84
CA GLU A 74 0.63 6.76 -43.49
C GLU A 74 -0.61 6.15 -44.15
N PHE A 75 -1.73 6.88 -44.13
CA PHE A 75 -2.97 6.45 -44.77
C PHE A 75 -2.76 6.22 -46.28
N VAL A 76 -2.23 7.20 -46.97
CA VAL A 76 -1.99 7.11 -48.44
C VAL A 76 -1.08 5.94 -48.76
N LEU A 77 0.06 5.87 -48.05
CA LEU A 77 1.07 4.82 -48.26
C LEU A 77 0.50 3.41 -48.06
N LYS A 78 -0.25 3.19 -47.01
CA LYS A 78 -0.83 1.87 -46.69
C LYS A 78 -1.96 1.48 -47.63
N ILE A 79 -2.82 2.41 -47.99
CA ILE A 79 -3.90 2.15 -48.96
C ILE A 79 -3.34 1.78 -50.33
N GLU A 80 -2.25 2.41 -50.75
CA GLU A 80 -1.64 2.10 -52.03
C GLU A 80 -0.89 0.76 -52.02
N LYS A 81 -0.13 0.48 -50.99
CA LYS A 81 0.74 -0.71 -50.90
C LYS A 81 0.01 -1.95 -50.41
N GLU A 82 -0.81 -1.81 -49.39
CA GLU A 82 -1.41 -2.94 -48.65
C GLU A 82 -2.90 -3.11 -49.00
N GLY A 83 -3.51 -2.09 -49.61
CA GLY A 83 -4.95 -2.09 -49.93
C GLY A 83 -5.85 -1.96 -48.68
N ARG A 84 -5.30 -1.77 -47.53
CA ARG A 84 -6.04 -1.58 -46.27
C ARG A 84 -5.22 -0.73 -45.27
N VAL A 85 -5.95 0.03 -44.46
CA VAL A 85 -5.34 0.83 -43.39
C VAL A 85 -6.28 0.88 -42.19
N LEU A 86 -5.71 0.78 -41.01
CA LEU A 86 -6.37 1.06 -39.76
C LEU A 86 -5.54 2.13 -39.04
N ILE A 87 -6.15 3.30 -38.82
CA ILE A 87 -5.62 4.30 -37.90
C ILE A 87 -6.43 4.17 -36.62
N PRO A 88 -5.84 3.67 -35.54
CA PRO A 88 -6.59 3.29 -34.34
C PRO A 88 -7.13 4.51 -33.57
N GLU A 89 -6.46 5.65 -33.70
CA GLU A 89 -6.80 6.85 -32.96
C GLU A 89 -6.62 8.10 -33.84
N VAL A 90 -7.75 8.74 -34.15
CA VAL A 90 -7.84 10.03 -34.84
C VAL A 90 -8.58 10.97 -33.89
N GLN A 91 -7.91 11.97 -33.34
CA GLN A 91 -8.51 12.97 -32.48
C GLN A 91 -8.99 14.15 -33.32
N ILE A 92 -10.23 14.54 -33.14
CA ILE A 92 -10.87 15.62 -33.88
C ILE A 92 -11.54 16.55 -32.86
N ASP A 93 -11.22 17.84 -32.92
CA ASP A 93 -11.90 18.85 -32.12
C ASP A 93 -13.18 19.28 -32.86
N ILE A 94 -14.32 19.10 -32.20
CA ILE A 94 -15.62 19.51 -32.72
C ILE A 94 -16.25 20.44 -31.68
N ASP A 95 -16.31 21.73 -31.97
CA ASP A 95 -16.89 22.76 -31.10
C ASP A 95 -16.23 22.84 -29.70
N GLY A 96 -14.93 22.54 -29.60
CA GLY A 96 -14.17 22.52 -28.34
C GLY A 96 -14.28 21.20 -27.56
N GLU A 97 -14.94 20.19 -28.12
CA GLU A 97 -15.00 18.84 -27.57
C GLU A 97 -14.13 17.91 -28.39
N VAL A 98 -13.14 17.30 -27.74
CA VAL A 98 -12.26 16.32 -28.39
C VAL A 98 -13.01 14.99 -28.55
N ARG A 99 -13.25 14.58 -29.78
CA ARG A 99 -13.79 13.28 -30.14
C ARG A 99 -12.71 12.40 -30.73
N VAL A 100 -12.79 11.13 -30.42
CA VAL A 100 -11.79 10.14 -30.83
C VAL A 100 -12.42 9.08 -31.70
N TYR A 101 -11.86 8.91 -32.90
CA TYR A 101 -12.34 7.95 -33.87
C TYR A 101 -11.24 6.96 -34.25
N SER A 102 -11.61 5.74 -34.63
CA SER A 102 -10.72 4.88 -35.41
C SER A 102 -11.16 4.90 -36.88
N LEU A 103 -10.20 5.10 -37.80
CA LEU A 103 -10.43 5.08 -39.23
C LEU A 103 -9.97 3.73 -39.79
N LEU A 104 -10.93 2.99 -40.36
CA LEU A 104 -10.67 1.77 -41.10
C LEU A 104 -11.00 1.99 -42.57
N SER A 105 -10.07 1.69 -43.47
CA SER A 105 -10.30 1.83 -44.93
C SER A 105 -9.72 0.64 -45.67
N THR A 106 -10.41 0.26 -46.73
CA THR A 106 -10.06 -0.88 -47.58
C THR A 106 -10.24 -0.52 -49.06
N ARG A 107 -9.25 -0.84 -49.86
CA ARG A 107 -9.30 -0.72 -51.32
C ARG A 107 -10.04 -1.92 -51.91
N THR A 108 -11.00 -1.67 -52.74
CA THR A 108 -11.74 -2.68 -53.53
C THR A 108 -11.34 -2.60 -54.99
N ALA A 109 -11.06 -3.74 -55.60
CA ALA A 109 -10.83 -3.90 -57.02
C ALA A 109 -11.55 -5.17 -57.45
N ASP A 110 -12.67 -5.02 -58.15
CA ASP A 110 -13.51 -6.11 -58.60
C ASP A 110 -13.75 -6.04 -60.11
N ALA A 111 -13.52 -7.15 -60.82
CA ALA A 111 -13.70 -7.23 -62.24
C ALA A 111 -15.19 -7.29 -62.66
N VAL A 112 -16.05 -7.78 -61.76
CA VAL A 112 -17.49 -7.94 -62.02
C VAL A 112 -18.25 -6.61 -61.80
N PHE A 113 -17.75 -5.82 -60.81
CA PHE A 113 -18.36 -4.55 -60.43
C PHE A 113 -17.33 -3.39 -60.48
N PRO A 114 -16.83 -3.04 -61.71
CA PRO A 114 -15.78 -2.02 -61.86
C PRO A 114 -16.16 -0.64 -61.30
N TYR A 115 -17.43 -0.32 -61.20
CA TYR A 115 -17.96 0.93 -60.64
C TYR A 115 -17.86 1.02 -59.13
N LEU A 116 -17.50 -0.08 -58.46
CA LEU A 116 -17.20 -0.14 -57.03
C LEU A 116 -15.68 -0.14 -56.74
N ASN A 117 -14.85 -0.06 -57.79
CA ASN A 117 -13.42 0.05 -57.58
C ASN A 117 -13.08 1.39 -56.96
N GLY A 118 -12.27 1.33 -55.90
CA GLY A 118 -11.92 2.50 -55.13
C GLY A 118 -11.61 2.16 -53.69
N VAL A 119 -11.81 3.11 -52.78
CA VAL A 119 -11.57 2.96 -51.36
C VAL A 119 -12.86 3.20 -50.59
N GLN A 120 -13.25 2.24 -49.81
CA GLN A 120 -14.32 2.39 -48.83
C GLN A 120 -13.73 2.44 -47.41
N GLY A 121 -14.29 3.31 -46.58
CA GLY A 121 -13.82 3.40 -45.19
C GLY A 121 -14.92 3.87 -44.28
N GLN A 122 -14.59 3.76 -42.98
CA GLN A 122 -15.49 4.15 -41.92
C GLN A 122 -14.74 4.69 -40.74
N PHE A 123 -15.31 5.68 -40.11
CA PHE A 123 -14.91 6.17 -38.80
C PHE A 123 -15.81 5.54 -37.74
N VAL A 124 -15.19 4.94 -36.74
CA VAL A 124 -15.88 4.35 -35.59
C VAL A 124 -15.62 5.27 -34.41
N ASP A 125 -16.66 5.76 -33.77
CA ASP A 125 -16.54 6.60 -32.57
C ASP A 125 -16.01 5.78 -31.42
N ARG A 126 -14.89 6.22 -30.84
CA ARG A 126 -14.18 5.64 -29.70
C ARG A 126 -14.08 6.59 -28.53
N THR A 127 -14.76 7.72 -28.61
CA THR A 127 -14.65 8.81 -27.60
C THR A 127 -14.92 8.30 -26.20
N GLN A 128 -15.98 7.53 -26.01
CA GLN A 128 -16.32 7.00 -24.69
C GLN A 128 -15.27 5.99 -24.16
N GLU A 129 -14.79 5.09 -25.03
CA GLU A 129 -13.75 4.13 -24.65
C GLU A 129 -12.44 4.83 -24.28
N TRP A 130 -12.09 5.88 -25.02
CA TRP A 130 -10.90 6.68 -24.77
C TRP A 130 -10.96 7.41 -23.41
N HIS A 131 -12.10 8.06 -23.10
CA HIS A 131 -12.30 8.69 -21.79
C HIS A 131 -12.23 7.67 -20.66
N LEU A 132 -12.92 6.54 -20.79
CA LEU A 132 -12.88 5.49 -19.78
C LEU A 132 -11.46 4.93 -19.54
N LYS A 133 -10.68 4.78 -20.61
CA LYS A 133 -9.29 4.33 -20.51
C LYS A 133 -8.44 5.35 -19.77
N ARG A 134 -8.58 6.63 -20.11
CA ARG A 134 -7.83 7.72 -19.48
C ARG A 134 -8.18 7.89 -17.99
N ASP A 135 -9.46 7.81 -17.66
CA ASP A 135 -9.93 7.87 -16.27
C ASP A 135 -9.40 6.70 -15.46
N LYS A 136 -9.41 5.50 -16.06
CA LYS A 136 -8.84 4.30 -15.43
C LYS A 136 -7.35 4.44 -15.18
N GLU A 137 -6.59 4.96 -16.13
CA GLU A 137 -5.15 5.20 -15.96
C GLU A 137 -4.88 6.20 -14.84
N SER A 138 -5.64 7.31 -14.80
CA SER A 138 -5.54 8.32 -13.72
C SER A 138 -5.87 7.74 -12.35
N LEU A 139 -6.93 6.94 -12.24
CA LEU A 139 -7.30 6.25 -10.98
C LEU A 139 -6.22 5.25 -10.52
N LEU A 140 -5.61 4.53 -11.46
CA LEU A 140 -4.52 3.61 -11.12
C LEU A 140 -3.29 4.33 -10.60
N GLU A 141 -2.92 5.46 -11.20
CA GLU A 141 -1.81 6.30 -10.69
C GLU A 141 -2.10 6.83 -9.29
N GLU A 142 -3.32 7.29 -9.03
CA GLU A 142 -3.73 7.75 -7.71
C GLU A 142 -3.70 6.62 -6.68
N GLN A 143 -4.19 5.42 -7.04
CA GLN A 143 -4.12 4.26 -6.17
C GLN A 143 -2.69 3.86 -5.82
N LEU A 144 -1.78 3.87 -6.79
CA LEU A 144 -0.36 3.57 -6.54
C LEU A 144 0.26 4.58 -5.57
N LYS A 145 0.03 5.87 -5.78
CA LYS A 145 0.52 6.93 -4.85
C LYS A 145 -0.03 6.75 -3.43
N ASN A 146 -1.33 6.43 -3.32
CA ASN A 146 -1.95 6.19 -2.02
C ASN A 146 -1.38 4.94 -1.33
N GLN A 147 -1.13 3.86 -2.07
CA GLN A 147 -0.50 2.65 -1.52
C GLN A 147 0.93 2.92 -1.01
N GLU A 148 1.73 3.68 -1.76
CA GLU A 148 3.08 4.07 -1.32
C GLU A 148 3.05 4.93 -0.05
N LEU A 149 2.11 5.88 0.02
CA LEU A 149 1.91 6.72 1.20
C LEU A 149 1.52 5.88 2.43
N ILE A 150 0.54 4.99 2.29
CA ILE A 150 0.10 4.08 3.36
C ILE A 150 1.28 3.22 3.82
N ALA A 151 2.03 2.60 2.90
CA ALA A 151 3.17 1.77 3.24
C ALA A 151 4.28 2.55 3.97
N SER A 152 4.51 3.81 3.60
CA SER A 152 5.47 4.67 4.28
C SER A 152 5.03 5.03 5.69
N LYS A 153 3.75 5.37 5.87
CA LYS A 153 3.16 5.70 7.18
C LYS A 153 3.10 4.49 8.10
N THR A 154 2.77 3.32 7.59
CA THR A 154 2.80 2.06 8.37
C THR A 154 4.20 1.79 8.92
N ARG A 155 5.23 1.89 8.08
CA ARG A 155 6.63 1.72 8.54
C ARG A 155 7.05 2.76 9.58
N GLU A 156 6.59 4.00 9.45
CA GLU A 156 6.86 5.05 10.42
C GLU A 156 6.19 4.72 11.77
N LEU A 157 4.93 4.30 11.75
CA LEU A 157 4.17 3.89 12.95
C LEU A 157 4.79 2.67 13.62
N GLU A 158 5.17 1.63 12.87
CA GLU A 158 5.87 0.45 13.41
C GLU A 158 7.19 0.84 14.06
N ARG A 159 7.95 1.74 13.45
CA ARG A 159 9.21 2.22 14.04
C ARG A 159 8.99 3.00 15.33
N LEU A 160 7.94 3.83 15.41
CA LEU A 160 7.57 4.55 16.62
C LEU A 160 7.06 3.58 17.69
N ALA A 161 6.22 2.61 17.36
CA ALA A 161 5.72 1.58 18.24
C ALA A 161 6.88 0.76 18.84
N ASN A 162 7.82 0.30 18.02
CA ASN A 162 9.01 -0.42 18.47
C ASN A 162 9.93 0.41 19.39
N ARG A 163 9.99 1.72 19.16
CA ARG A 163 10.71 2.62 20.08
C ARG A 163 10.00 2.77 21.41
N LEU A 164 8.68 2.95 21.39
CA LEU A 164 7.88 3.04 22.63
C LEU A 164 7.92 1.74 23.43
N ALA A 165 7.96 0.58 22.76
CA ALA A 165 8.11 -0.73 23.40
C ALA A 165 9.35 -0.82 24.31
N GLN A 166 10.42 -0.07 24.03
CA GLN A 166 11.62 -0.05 24.87
C GLN A 166 11.45 0.72 26.20
N TYR A 167 10.41 1.56 26.30
CA TYR A 167 10.11 2.39 27.46
C TYR A 167 8.89 1.88 28.25
N LEU A 168 8.19 0.90 27.72
CA LEU A 168 7.02 0.27 28.35
C LEU A 168 7.39 -1.15 28.79
N SER A 169 6.75 -1.64 29.87
CA SER A 169 6.84 -3.07 30.13
C SER A 169 6.18 -3.85 28.98
N PRO A 170 6.68 -5.06 28.65
CA PRO A 170 6.11 -5.87 27.56
C PRO A 170 4.59 -6.06 27.69
N GLN A 171 4.11 -6.20 28.92
CA GLN A 171 2.70 -6.41 29.23
C GLN A 171 1.84 -5.18 28.93
N ILE A 172 2.34 -3.97 29.21
CA ILE A 172 1.65 -2.71 28.84
C ILE A 172 1.64 -2.55 27.32
N TYR A 173 2.76 -2.85 26.66
CA TYR A 173 2.84 -2.82 25.21
C TYR A 173 1.80 -3.72 24.57
N GLU A 174 1.70 -4.98 25.00
CA GLU A 174 0.69 -5.93 24.51
C GLU A 174 -0.73 -5.45 24.79
N THR A 175 -1.01 -4.90 25.95
CA THR A 175 -2.35 -4.37 26.30
C THR A 175 -2.75 -3.23 25.38
N ILE A 176 -1.85 -2.28 25.13
CA ILE A 176 -2.12 -1.11 24.26
C ILE A 176 -2.30 -1.55 22.81
N PHE A 177 -1.43 -2.44 22.30
CA PHE A 177 -1.43 -2.82 20.88
C PHE A 177 -2.35 -4.01 20.53
N SER A 178 -2.80 -4.79 21.52
CA SER A 178 -3.79 -5.88 21.30
C SER A 178 -5.22 -5.39 21.12
N GLY A 179 -5.47 -4.08 21.25
CA GLY A 179 -6.82 -3.51 21.12
C GLY A 179 -7.76 -3.89 22.26
N LYS A 180 -7.25 -4.47 23.35
CA LYS A 180 -8.03 -4.62 24.58
C LYS A 180 -8.17 -3.23 25.16
N GLU A 181 -9.37 -2.67 25.07
CA GLU A 181 -9.69 -1.35 25.65
C GLU A 181 -9.38 -1.35 27.13
N SER A 182 -8.30 -0.69 27.48
CA SER A 182 -8.01 -0.33 28.87
C SER A 182 -8.02 1.20 29.00
N GLY A 183 -9.21 1.74 28.72
CA GLY A 183 -9.50 3.17 28.92
C GLY A 183 -10.03 3.51 30.31
N GLU A 184 -10.27 2.52 31.16
CA GLU A 184 -10.72 2.73 32.55
C GLU A 184 -9.60 2.41 33.52
N GLU A 185 -9.53 3.18 34.61
CA GLU A 185 -8.67 2.92 35.77
C GLU A 185 -9.02 1.56 36.38
N THR A 186 -8.41 0.50 35.87
CA THR A 186 -8.66 -0.87 36.35
C THR A 186 -7.63 -1.23 37.39
N TYR A 187 -8.07 -1.27 38.64
CA TYR A 187 -7.27 -1.77 39.75
C TYR A 187 -7.78 -3.13 40.17
N THR A 188 -6.89 -4.09 40.29
CA THR A 188 -7.24 -5.42 40.74
C THR A 188 -6.44 -5.79 41.96
N ARG A 189 -7.10 -6.32 42.98
CA ARG A 189 -6.42 -6.83 44.20
C ARG A 189 -6.09 -8.31 43.97
N LYS A 190 -4.80 -8.61 43.92
CA LYS A 190 -4.28 -9.97 43.71
C LYS A 190 -3.24 -10.33 44.76
N ASN A 191 -3.10 -11.64 45.02
CA ASN A 191 -1.97 -12.14 45.79
C ASN A 191 -0.78 -12.34 44.84
N LEU A 192 0.23 -11.51 44.99
CA LEU A 192 1.39 -11.44 44.07
C LEU A 192 2.66 -11.80 44.83
N THR A 193 3.63 -12.35 44.12
CA THR A 193 4.97 -12.47 44.62
C THR A 193 5.82 -11.32 44.06
N VAL A 194 6.36 -10.51 44.97
CA VAL A 194 7.14 -9.31 44.66
C VAL A 194 8.60 -9.57 44.91
N PHE A 195 9.44 -9.21 43.97
CA PHE A 195 10.88 -9.29 44.03
C PHE A 195 11.46 -7.87 43.93
N PHE A 196 12.44 -7.60 44.78
CA PHE A 196 13.21 -6.37 44.76
C PHE A 196 14.70 -6.69 44.86
N SER A 197 15.50 -6.04 44.00
CA SER A 197 16.97 -6.19 44.08
C SER A 197 17.65 -4.83 44.06
N ASP A 198 18.84 -4.77 44.65
CA ASP A 198 19.62 -3.55 44.83
C ASP A 198 21.13 -3.89 44.86
N ILE A 199 21.98 -3.09 44.23
CA ILE A 199 23.43 -3.28 44.20
C ILE A 199 24.04 -2.74 45.50
N VAL A 200 24.83 -3.57 46.14
CA VAL A 200 25.50 -3.20 47.40
C VAL A 200 26.55 -2.13 47.11
N GLN A 201 26.50 -1.02 47.85
CA GLN A 201 27.44 0.11 47.76
C GLN A 201 27.44 0.76 46.34
N PHE A 202 26.28 0.80 45.71
CA PHE A 202 26.16 1.39 44.37
C PHE A 202 26.59 2.85 44.32
N THR A 203 26.24 3.66 45.32
CA THR A 203 26.61 5.06 45.40
C THR A 203 28.13 5.26 45.37
N ASP A 204 28.87 4.52 46.18
CA ASP A 204 30.33 4.60 46.21
C ASP A 204 30.97 4.17 44.89
N MET A 205 30.40 3.14 44.27
CA MET A 205 30.83 2.66 42.96
C MET A 205 30.52 3.70 41.86
N SER A 206 29.34 4.32 41.87
CA SER A 206 28.94 5.31 40.89
C SER A 206 29.82 6.57 40.91
N ASP A 207 30.25 6.97 42.12
CA ASP A 207 31.15 8.10 42.30
C ASP A 207 32.59 7.81 41.85
N SER A 208 32.98 6.53 41.80
CA SER A 208 34.34 6.10 41.42
C SER A 208 34.53 5.85 39.93
N LEU A 209 33.45 5.72 39.18
CA LEU A 209 33.47 5.38 37.74
C LEU A 209 33.24 6.60 36.85
N GLU A 210 33.90 6.63 35.69
CA GLU A 210 33.54 7.57 34.64
C GLU A 210 32.11 7.32 34.15
N PRO A 211 31.32 8.38 33.85
CA PRO A 211 29.89 8.26 33.47
C PRO A 211 29.61 7.27 32.38
N GLU A 212 30.44 7.21 31.35
CA GLU A 212 30.28 6.30 30.19
C GLU A 212 30.50 4.83 30.59
N LYS A 213 31.47 4.58 31.48
CA LYS A 213 31.76 3.25 32.04
C LYS A 213 30.64 2.79 32.95
N LEU A 214 30.17 3.70 33.81
CA LEU A 214 29.03 3.45 34.71
C LEU A 214 27.79 3.06 33.91
N ALA A 215 27.42 3.87 32.90
CA ALA A 215 26.26 3.58 32.02
C ALA A 215 26.39 2.22 31.35
N LYS A 216 27.57 1.89 30.81
CA LYS A 216 27.81 0.59 30.12
C LYS A 216 27.68 -0.58 31.11
N VAL A 217 28.21 -0.44 32.31
CA VAL A 217 28.18 -1.47 33.34
C VAL A 217 26.75 -1.71 33.84
N ILE A 218 26.02 -0.64 34.15
CA ILE A 218 24.63 -0.73 34.63
C ILE A 218 23.71 -1.26 33.53
N ASN A 219 23.81 -0.76 32.29
CA ASN A 219 23.00 -1.28 31.22
C ASN A 219 23.25 -2.78 30.95
N SER A 220 24.50 -3.25 31.06
CA SER A 220 24.78 -4.69 30.94
C SER A 220 24.16 -5.50 32.08
N TYR A 221 24.20 -5.01 33.32
CA TYR A 221 23.54 -5.63 34.45
C TYR A 221 22.02 -5.67 34.28
N LEU A 222 21.39 -4.53 34.01
CA LEU A 222 19.95 -4.44 33.83
C LEU A 222 19.46 -5.32 32.68
N SER A 223 20.19 -5.37 31.55
CA SER A 223 19.84 -6.21 30.42
C SER A 223 19.84 -7.71 30.73
N GLU A 224 20.88 -8.18 31.45
CA GLU A 224 20.96 -9.59 31.82
C GLU A 224 19.88 -9.98 32.84
N MET A 225 19.65 -9.12 33.87
CA MET A 225 18.62 -9.37 34.86
C MET A 225 17.22 -9.32 34.27
N THR A 226 16.97 -8.38 33.34
CA THR A 226 15.72 -8.28 32.58
C THR A 226 15.44 -9.56 31.81
N GLN A 227 16.42 -10.06 31.07
CA GLN A 227 16.22 -11.28 30.25
C GLN A 227 15.87 -12.48 31.15
N ILE A 228 16.56 -12.65 32.29
CA ILE A 228 16.27 -13.74 33.21
C ILE A 228 14.85 -13.58 33.80
N ALA A 229 14.44 -12.35 34.12
CA ALA A 229 13.10 -12.09 34.64
C ALA A 229 12.01 -12.48 33.66
N LEU A 230 12.16 -12.06 32.41
CA LEU A 230 11.22 -12.39 31.34
C LEU A 230 11.17 -13.90 31.03
N ASP A 231 12.33 -14.57 31.00
CA ASP A 231 12.42 -16.01 30.78
C ASP A 231 11.75 -16.83 31.87
N CYS A 232 11.64 -16.27 33.08
CA CYS A 232 10.95 -16.88 34.22
C CYS A 232 9.48 -16.46 34.38
N GLY A 233 8.96 -15.61 33.46
CA GLY A 233 7.58 -15.12 33.50
C GLY A 233 7.34 -13.96 34.50
N GLY A 234 8.40 -13.28 34.94
CA GLY A 234 8.33 -12.11 35.82
C GLY A 234 7.88 -10.85 35.06
N THR A 235 7.02 -10.06 35.66
CA THR A 235 6.63 -8.74 35.14
C THR A 235 7.53 -7.68 35.74
N ILE A 236 8.29 -6.99 34.89
CA ILE A 236 9.16 -5.89 35.32
C ILE A 236 8.31 -4.65 35.52
N ASP A 237 8.23 -4.17 36.76
CA ASP A 237 7.55 -2.93 37.07
C ASP A 237 8.41 -1.73 36.64
N LYS A 238 9.54 -1.55 37.28
CA LYS A 238 10.43 -0.41 37.00
C LYS A 238 11.85 -0.64 37.54
N PHE A 239 12.75 0.18 36.99
CA PHE A 239 14.07 0.37 37.56
C PHE A 239 14.08 1.62 38.47
N ILE A 240 14.66 1.52 39.64
CA ILE A 240 14.79 2.62 40.61
C ILE A 240 16.28 2.82 40.86
N GLY A 241 16.94 3.62 40.00
CA GLY A 241 18.39 3.68 39.97
C GLY A 241 19.02 2.35 39.56
N ASP A 242 19.70 1.68 40.49
CA ASP A 242 20.26 0.34 40.28
C ASP A 242 19.36 -0.80 40.80
N ALA A 243 18.25 -0.45 41.40
CA ALA A 243 17.29 -1.41 41.91
C ALA A 243 16.29 -1.85 40.83
N ILE A 244 15.83 -3.09 40.93
CA ILE A 244 14.85 -3.70 40.03
C ILE A 244 13.65 -4.18 40.83
N LEU A 245 12.46 -3.69 40.50
CA LEU A 245 11.19 -4.17 41.03
C LEU A 245 10.51 -5.09 40.02
N ILE A 246 10.23 -6.32 40.43
CA ILE A 246 9.58 -7.34 39.58
C ILE A 246 8.45 -7.97 40.39
N PHE A 247 7.39 -8.37 39.76
CA PHE A 247 6.33 -9.16 40.38
C PHE A 247 5.88 -10.32 39.51
N PHE A 248 5.26 -11.34 40.15
CA PHE A 248 4.68 -12.51 39.52
C PHE A 248 3.21 -12.63 39.93
N GLY A 249 2.37 -13.17 39.03
CA GLY A 249 0.93 -13.35 39.27
C GLY A 249 0.06 -12.32 38.54
N ASP A 250 0.65 -11.42 37.76
CA ASP A 250 -0.05 -10.48 36.88
C ASP A 250 0.86 -10.04 35.74
N PRO A 251 0.35 -9.85 34.47
CA PRO A 251 -1.02 -10.14 34.01
C PRO A 251 -1.35 -11.63 33.93
N GLU A 252 -0.35 -12.47 33.84
CA GLU A 252 -0.49 -13.93 33.79
C GLU A 252 -0.11 -14.55 35.13
N THR A 253 -0.78 -15.62 35.52
CA THR A 253 -0.48 -16.40 36.72
C THR A 253 -0.53 -17.89 36.41
N GLN A 254 0.38 -18.65 37.00
CA GLN A 254 0.36 -20.12 37.01
C GLN A 254 -0.18 -20.65 38.34
N GLY A 255 -0.49 -19.75 39.28
CA GLY A 255 -0.91 -20.05 40.65
C GLY A 255 0.04 -19.46 41.66
N GLU A 256 -0.47 -19.04 42.85
CA GLU A 256 0.29 -18.32 43.89
C GLU A 256 1.59 -19.03 44.28
N ARG A 257 1.55 -20.39 44.35
CA ARG A 257 2.69 -21.20 44.71
C ARG A 257 3.71 -21.28 43.54
N GLU A 258 3.23 -21.50 42.37
CA GLU A 258 4.05 -21.63 41.15
C GLU A 258 4.71 -20.30 40.83
N ASP A 259 4.02 -19.18 40.99
CA ASP A 259 4.54 -17.82 40.83
C ASP A 259 5.66 -17.53 41.84
N ALA A 260 5.50 -17.96 43.10
CA ALA A 260 6.53 -17.82 44.13
C ALA A 260 7.77 -18.71 43.80
N LEU A 261 7.57 -19.92 43.32
CA LEU A 261 8.66 -20.80 42.90
C LEU A 261 9.43 -20.25 41.70
N ALA A 262 8.72 -19.71 40.70
CA ALA A 262 9.32 -19.05 39.54
C ALA A 262 10.16 -17.84 39.94
N CYS A 263 9.69 -17.04 40.92
CA CYS A 263 10.43 -15.93 41.49
C CYS A 263 11.73 -16.38 42.16
N ILE A 264 11.70 -17.47 42.93
CA ILE A 264 12.90 -18.04 43.57
C ILE A 264 13.89 -18.57 42.53
N ASP A 265 13.40 -19.28 41.50
CA ASP A 265 14.24 -19.76 40.37
C ASP A 265 14.92 -18.58 39.68
N MET A 266 14.15 -17.52 39.34
CA MET A 266 14.66 -16.28 38.79
C MET A 266 15.78 -15.70 39.61
N ALA A 267 15.56 -15.50 40.92
CA ALA A 267 16.56 -14.95 41.83
C ALA A 267 17.84 -15.81 41.87
N THR A 268 17.71 -17.13 41.85
CA THR A 268 18.83 -18.07 41.83
C THR A 268 19.63 -17.97 40.52
N ARG A 269 18.95 -17.90 39.39
CA ARG A 269 19.58 -17.67 38.06
C ARG A 269 20.28 -16.32 38.00
N MET A 270 19.64 -15.28 38.51
CA MET A 270 20.24 -13.94 38.58
C MET A 270 21.53 -13.96 39.40
N GLN A 271 21.54 -14.57 40.59
CA GLN A 271 22.74 -14.69 41.42
C GLN A 271 23.86 -15.50 40.73
N THR A 272 23.52 -16.53 40.01
CA THR A 272 24.47 -17.32 39.20
C THR A 272 25.08 -16.47 38.09
N ARG A 273 24.23 -15.75 37.36
CA ARG A 273 24.65 -14.89 36.23
C ARG A 273 25.54 -13.74 36.73
N ILE A 274 25.21 -13.12 37.87
CA ILE A 274 26.02 -12.10 38.49
C ILE A 274 27.43 -12.63 38.80
N LYS A 275 27.57 -13.87 39.30
CA LYS A 275 28.87 -14.50 39.52
C LYS A 275 29.66 -14.71 38.24
N GLU A 276 29.02 -15.17 37.18
CA GLU A 276 29.65 -15.37 35.87
C GLU A 276 30.14 -14.06 35.25
N MET A 277 29.41 -12.98 35.43
CA MET A 277 29.71 -11.67 34.83
C MET A 277 30.75 -10.84 35.60
N GLN A 278 31.20 -11.27 36.78
CA GLN A 278 32.19 -10.55 37.60
C GLN A 278 33.46 -10.18 36.79
N GLY A 279 33.95 -11.09 35.94
CA GLY A 279 35.12 -10.83 35.09
C GLY A 279 34.91 -9.72 34.07
N TYR A 280 33.73 -9.62 33.53
CA TYR A 280 33.36 -8.56 32.60
C TYR A 280 33.31 -7.19 33.28
N TRP A 281 32.66 -7.09 34.44
CA TRP A 281 32.53 -5.83 35.17
C TRP A 281 33.88 -5.35 35.73
N LYS A 282 34.73 -6.26 36.19
CA LYS A 282 36.11 -5.93 36.62
C LYS A 282 36.92 -5.31 35.47
N LYS A 283 36.81 -5.83 34.26
CA LYS A 283 37.47 -5.26 33.07
C LYS A 283 36.93 -3.86 32.68
N ASN A 284 35.69 -3.53 33.10
CA ASN A 284 35.05 -2.23 32.86
C ASN A 284 35.15 -1.26 34.03
N GLY A 285 35.99 -1.56 35.04
CA GLY A 285 36.35 -0.62 36.12
C GLY A 285 35.72 -0.90 37.48
N VAL A 286 34.89 -1.97 37.62
CA VAL A 286 34.31 -2.37 38.92
C VAL A 286 35.26 -3.35 39.61
N SER A 287 36.22 -2.85 40.33
CA SER A 287 37.32 -3.65 40.94
C SER A 287 36.86 -4.77 41.85
N ASP A 288 35.87 -4.51 42.69
CA ASP A 288 35.32 -5.47 43.66
C ASP A 288 34.21 -6.36 43.12
N GLY A 289 33.78 -6.10 41.85
CA GLY A 289 32.66 -6.77 41.23
C GLY A 289 31.30 -6.35 41.82
N PHE A 290 30.22 -6.91 41.30
CA PHE A 290 28.88 -6.65 41.83
C PHE A 290 28.50 -7.62 42.94
N LYS A 291 27.94 -7.08 44.00
CA LYS A 291 27.18 -7.82 45.02
C LYS A 291 25.74 -7.26 44.98
N VAL A 292 24.75 -8.12 44.83
CA VAL A 292 23.35 -7.72 44.74
C VAL A 292 22.56 -8.35 45.88
N ARG A 293 21.84 -7.51 46.61
CA ARG A 293 20.84 -7.94 47.59
C ARG A 293 19.54 -8.21 46.88
N MET A 294 18.82 -9.25 47.28
CA MET A 294 17.55 -9.63 46.73
C MET A 294 16.58 -9.93 47.88
N GLY A 295 15.37 -9.39 47.76
CA GLY A 295 14.26 -9.64 48.69
C GLY A 295 13.07 -10.20 47.91
N ILE A 296 12.40 -11.19 48.49
CA ILE A 296 11.18 -11.80 47.90
C ILE A 296 10.11 -11.80 48.99
N THR A 297 8.90 -11.41 48.63
CA THR A 297 7.76 -11.44 49.54
C THR A 297 6.49 -11.76 48.74
N SER A 298 5.53 -12.42 49.38
CA SER A 298 4.23 -12.71 48.76
C SER A 298 3.10 -12.13 49.61
N GLY A 299 2.08 -11.61 48.98
CA GLY A 299 0.92 -11.07 49.65
C GLY A 299 -0.02 -10.28 48.77
N TYR A 300 -1.09 -9.80 49.34
CA TYR A 300 -2.10 -9.03 48.58
C TYR A 300 -1.61 -7.64 48.25
N CYS A 301 -1.52 -7.39 46.94
CA CYS A 301 -1.22 -6.08 46.36
C CYS A 301 -2.40 -5.60 45.48
N THR A 302 -2.48 -4.32 45.26
CA THR A 302 -3.32 -3.75 44.23
C THR A 302 -2.44 -3.48 43.02
N VAL A 303 -2.74 -4.12 41.89
CA VAL A 303 -2.03 -3.98 40.61
C VAL A 303 -2.92 -3.25 39.61
N GLY A 304 -2.37 -2.39 38.79
CA GLY A 304 -3.09 -1.63 37.78
C GLY A 304 -2.37 -0.36 37.34
N ASN A 305 -3.09 0.49 36.61
CA ASN A 305 -2.58 1.78 36.15
C ASN A 305 -2.73 2.85 37.24
N PHE A 306 -1.62 3.39 37.70
CA PHE A 306 -1.59 4.45 38.72
C PHE A 306 -0.87 5.68 38.16
N GLY A 307 -1.42 6.87 38.40
CA GLY A 307 -0.78 8.10 37.98
C GLY A 307 -1.76 9.24 37.74
N SER A 308 -1.44 10.06 36.76
CA SER A 308 -2.26 11.19 36.33
C SER A 308 -2.63 11.05 34.85
N ASN A 309 -3.57 11.89 34.39
CA ASN A 309 -3.94 11.95 32.97
C ASN A 309 -2.77 12.21 32.00
N GLN A 310 -1.62 12.68 32.50
CA GLN A 310 -0.43 12.99 31.71
C GLN A 310 0.65 11.90 31.81
N ARG A 311 0.62 11.08 32.86
CA ARG A 311 1.59 10.01 33.10
C ARG A 311 0.95 8.90 33.92
N MET A 312 0.93 7.71 33.37
CA MET A 312 0.43 6.49 33.98
C MET A 312 1.56 5.46 34.06
N ASP A 313 1.68 4.81 35.20
CA ASP A 313 2.58 3.68 35.41
C ASP A 313 1.72 2.44 35.74
N TYR A 314 1.94 1.34 35.08
CA TYR A 314 1.40 0.05 35.51
C TYR A 314 2.29 -0.49 36.62
N THR A 315 1.76 -0.60 37.80
CA THR A 315 2.57 -0.92 38.99
C THR A 315 1.76 -1.61 40.08
N VAL A 316 2.45 -2.05 41.12
CA VAL A 316 1.86 -2.71 42.26
C VAL A 316 1.97 -1.82 43.51
N LEU A 317 0.88 -1.72 44.29
CA LEU A 317 0.85 -1.01 45.56
C LEU A 317 0.36 -1.97 46.63
N GLY A 318 1.05 -1.98 47.79
CA GLY A 318 0.66 -2.79 48.93
C GLY A 318 1.75 -2.97 49.97
N LYS A 319 1.42 -3.64 51.07
CA LYS A 319 2.36 -3.91 52.14
C LYS A 319 3.56 -4.79 51.75
N PRO A 320 3.42 -5.73 50.76
CA PRO A 320 4.54 -6.52 50.26
C PRO A 320 5.56 -5.74 49.45
N VAL A 321 5.21 -4.56 48.90
CA VAL A 321 6.08 -3.65 48.16
C VAL A 321 6.76 -2.69 49.12
#